data_02f70406d6c7786430a0b21d3229a1f2
#
_entry.id   02f70406d6c7786430a0b21d3229a1f2
#
_cell.length_a   1.000
_cell.length_b   1.000
_cell.length_c   1.000
_cell.angle_alpha   90.00
_cell.angle_beta   90.00
_cell.angle_gamma   90.00
#
_symmetry.space_group_name_H-M   'P 1'
#
loop_
_entity.id
_entity.type
_entity.pdbx_description
1 polymer ?
#
loop_
_entity_poly.entity_id
_entity_poly.type
_entity_poly.pdbx_seq_one_letter_code
_entity_poly.pdbx_strand_id
1 'polypeptide(L)'
;MKSAKVLKILHITRQTLVQYVKRKEIRVVLLHNGTYDYNDDDVYRKAGLASERMNVVYARVSTAKQKADLENQLEVLVNFCNKNGVKVNKTYKDVASGMNFDRKQFKVLLNEILDFKVGKLYITYRDRLSHISFDMFKRLFSEFGCEIIVINDTDEKTDETEIFEEIISMLHCFSMRLYSRRRKRKLELIKEDLKNEISL
;
A
#
# COMPACT_ATOMS: atom_id res chain seq x y z
N MET A 1 8.43 -14.19 9.77
CA MET A 1 9.72 -14.11 10.57
C MET A 1 10.39 -15.47 10.74
N LYS A 2 11.70 -15.51 11.07
CA LYS A 2 12.44 -16.77 11.27
C LYS A 2 12.12 -17.42 12.63
N SER A 3 12.19 -18.77 12.71
CA SER A 3 11.86 -19.55 13.92
C SER A 3 12.55 -19.07 15.19
N ALA A 4 13.83 -18.72 15.13
CA ALA A 4 14.58 -18.24 16.32
C ALA A 4 13.96 -16.96 16.91
N LYS A 5 13.45 -16.05 16.08
CA LYS A 5 12.76 -14.83 16.52
C LYS A 5 11.40 -15.16 17.14
N VAL A 6 10.66 -16.10 16.53
CA VAL A 6 9.38 -16.59 17.07
C VAL A 6 9.51 -17.18 18.46
N LEU A 7 10.50 -18.07 18.64
CA LEU A 7 10.76 -18.70 19.95
C LEU A 7 11.08 -17.69 21.04
N LYS A 8 11.82 -16.61 20.69
CA LYS A 8 12.12 -15.52 21.62
C LYS A 8 10.88 -14.68 21.97
N ILE A 9 10.03 -14.38 20.98
CA ILE A 9 8.85 -13.56 21.20
C ILE A 9 7.81 -14.32 22.03
N LEU A 10 7.59 -15.59 21.73
CA LEU A 10 6.56 -16.40 22.39
C LEU A 10 7.04 -17.07 23.68
N HIS A 11 8.35 -17.02 23.96
CA HIS A 11 8.97 -17.74 25.10
C HIS A 11 8.60 -19.22 25.15
N ILE A 12 8.55 -19.89 23.99
CA ILE A 12 8.13 -21.30 23.84
C ILE A 12 9.28 -22.17 23.31
N THR A 13 9.08 -23.50 23.44
CA THR A 13 10.00 -24.47 22.85
C THR A 13 9.70 -24.69 21.35
N ARG A 14 10.68 -25.28 20.65
CA ARG A 14 10.50 -25.64 19.23
C ARG A 14 9.35 -26.63 19.02
N GLN A 15 9.15 -27.57 19.96
CA GLN A 15 8.06 -28.54 19.92
C GLN A 15 6.69 -27.85 20.00
N THR A 16 6.53 -26.86 20.89
CA THR A 16 5.31 -26.06 21.03
C THR A 16 5.02 -25.27 19.75
N LEU A 17 6.06 -24.69 19.13
CA LEU A 17 5.91 -23.97 17.88
C LEU A 17 5.39 -24.88 16.76
N VAL A 18 5.92 -26.10 16.65
CA VAL A 18 5.44 -27.11 15.68
C VAL A 18 3.96 -27.43 15.93
N GLN A 19 3.51 -27.52 17.19
CA GLN A 19 2.10 -27.76 17.50
C GLN A 19 1.21 -26.58 17.07
N TYR A 20 1.66 -25.35 17.25
CA TYR A 20 0.90 -24.16 16.80
C TYR A 20 0.75 -24.13 15.27
N VAL A 21 1.79 -24.53 14.54
CA VAL A 21 1.70 -24.66 13.07
C VAL A 21 0.74 -25.77 12.65
N LYS A 22 0.84 -26.96 13.27
CA LYS A 22 -0.08 -28.08 12.99
C LYS A 22 -1.54 -27.75 13.27
N ARG A 23 -1.81 -26.98 14.30
CA ARG A 23 -3.16 -26.50 14.66
C ARG A 23 -3.62 -25.28 13.85
N LYS A 24 -2.80 -24.82 12.88
CA LYS A 24 -3.06 -23.63 12.06
C LYS A 24 -3.23 -22.33 12.88
N GLU A 25 -2.71 -22.30 14.09
CA GLU A 25 -2.73 -21.12 14.97
C GLU A 25 -1.67 -20.09 14.53
N ILE A 26 -0.61 -20.54 13.85
CA ILE A 26 0.42 -19.71 13.23
C ILE A 26 0.62 -20.19 11.80
N ARG A 27 0.37 -19.31 10.85
CA ARG A 27 0.59 -19.57 9.42
C ARG A 27 2.07 -19.56 9.11
N VAL A 28 2.49 -20.44 8.19
CA VAL A 28 3.88 -20.55 7.75
C VAL A 28 3.96 -20.73 6.24
N VAL A 29 5.05 -20.22 5.68
CA VAL A 29 5.44 -20.46 4.28
C VAL A 29 6.75 -21.23 4.30
N LEU A 30 6.82 -22.32 3.53
CA LEU A 30 8.06 -23.06 3.35
C LEU A 30 8.90 -22.35 2.28
N LEU A 31 10.09 -21.93 2.63
CA LEU A 31 11.04 -21.29 1.72
C LEU A 31 11.82 -22.33 0.92
N HIS A 32 12.40 -21.95 -0.23
CA HIS A 32 13.21 -22.82 -1.10
C HIS A 32 14.39 -23.49 -0.40
N ASN A 33 14.91 -22.88 0.66
CA ASN A 33 16.01 -23.41 1.47
C ASN A 33 15.54 -24.42 2.56
N GLY A 34 14.30 -24.85 2.53
CA GLY A 34 13.73 -25.78 3.51
C GLY A 34 13.42 -25.18 4.88
N THR A 35 13.56 -23.86 5.05
CA THR A 35 13.20 -23.18 6.30
C THR A 35 11.78 -22.63 6.25
N TYR A 36 11.13 -22.52 7.41
CA TYR A 36 9.82 -21.89 7.53
C TYR A 36 9.94 -20.40 7.79
N ASP A 37 9.12 -19.63 7.09
CA ASP A 37 8.84 -18.23 7.42
C ASP A 37 7.46 -18.13 8.08
N TYR A 38 7.44 -17.64 9.33
CA TYR A 38 6.25 -17.59 10.18
C TYR A 38 5.56 -16.25 10.01
N ASN A 39 4.24 -16.25 9.97
CA ASN A 39 3.45 -15.02 9.87
C ASN A 39 3.61 -14.17 11.14
N ASP A 40 4.04 -12.92 10.97
CA ASP A 40 4.37 -12.03 12.07
C ASP A 40 3.15 -11.68 12.94
N ASP A 41 2.00 -11.47 12.32
CA ASP A 41 0.76 -11.14 13.02
C ASP A 41 0.27 -12.26 13.91
N ASP A 42 0.32 -13.50 13.41
CA ASP A 42 -0.13 -14.65 14.18
C ASP A 42 0.77 -14.83 15.41
N VAL A 43 2.08 -14.58 15.25
CA VAL A 43 3.05 -14.64 16.35
C VAL A 43 2.79 -13.55 17.38
N TYR A 44 2.62 -12.29 16.96
CA TYR A 44 2.35 -11.19 17.88
C TYR A 44 0.99 -11.34 18.57
N ARG A 45 -0.04 -11.82 17.85
CA ARG A 45 -1.36 -12.12 18.44
C ARG A 45 -1.23 -13.20 19.52
N LYS A 46 -0.45 -14.26 19.26
CA LYS A 46 -0.24 -15.35 20.20
C LYS A 46 0.58 -14.92 21.42
N ALA A 47 1.49 -13.96 21.25
CA ALA A 47 2.27 -13.37 22.31
C ALA A 47 1.47 -12.42 23.23
N GLY A 48 0.21 -12.11 22.89
CA GLY A 48 -0.53 -11.02 23.52
C GLY A 48 0.05 -9.63 23.23
N LEU A 49 1.03 -9.56 22.32
CA LEU A 49 1.69 -8.35 21.84
C LEU A 49 1.04 -7.87 20.53
N ALA A 50 -0.22 -8.19 20.30
CA ALA A 50 -0.97 -7.60 19.20
C ALA A 50 -0.88 -6.09 19.40
N SER A 51 0.09 -5.48 18.74
CA SER A 51 0.18 -4.03 18.71
C SER A 51 -1.18 -3.53 18.26
N GLU A 52 -1.76 -2.61 19.00
CA GLU A 52 -2.96 -1.91 18.54
C GLU A 52 -2.62 -1.36 17.17
N ARG A 53 -3.10 -2.05 16.13
CA ARG A 53 -2.88 -1.60 14.77
C ARG A 53 -3.51 -0.25 14.62
N MET A 54 -2.82 0.65 13.95
CA MET A 54 -3.28 2.01 13.77
C MET A 54 -4.57 2.06 12.94
N ASN A 55 -5.49 2.91 13.38
CA ASN A 55 -6.59 3.37 12.55
C ASN A 55 -6.13 4.67 11.88
N VAL A 56 -6.17 4.68 10.57
CA VAL A 56 -5.65 5.80 9.79
C VAL A 56 -6.70 6.34 8.82
N VAL A 57 -6.61 7.60 8.50
CA VAL A 57 -7.45 8.24 7.48
C VAL A 57 -6.58 8.67 6.31
N TYR A 58 -7.11 8.55 5.10
CA TYR A 58 -6.46 8.98 3.89
C TYR A 58 -7.42 9.84 3.06
N ALA A 59 -6.96 11.01 2.65
CA ALA A 59 -7.68 11.93 1.77
C ALA A 59 -6.80 12.34 0.58
N ARG A 60 -7.44 12.58 -0.56
CA ARG A 60 -6.76 12.98 -1.78
C ARG A 60 -7.61 13.94 -2.61
N VAL A 61 -6.92 14.88 -3.24
CA VAL A 61 -7.48 15.70 -4.32
C VAL A 61 -6.52 15.69 -5.51
N SER A 62 -7.04 15.91 -6.71
CA SER A 62 -6.24 15.85 -7.94
C SER A 62 -5.37 17.08 -8.13
N THR A 63 -5.83 18.25 -7.72
CA THR A 63 -5.16 19.53 -7.96
C THR A 63 -4.99 20.38 -6.71
N ALA A 64 -4.01 21.30 -6.74
CA ALA A 64 -3.77 22.21 -5.63
C ALA A 64 -4.91 23.23 -5.39
N LYS A 65 -5.76 23.46 -6.39
CA LYS A 65 -6.93 24.33 -6.27
C LYS A 65 -7.99 23.75 -5.31
N GLN A 66 -8.01 22.42 -5.16
CA GLN A 66 -8.96 21.67 -4.34
C GLN A 66 -8.47 21.45 -2.88
N LYS A 67 -7.52 22.30 -2.38
CA LYS A 67 -7.02 22.13 -1.00
C LYS A 67 -8.10 22.27 0.07
N ALA A 68 -9.10 23.14 -0.16
CA ALA A 68 -10.23 23.27 0.77
C ALA A 68 -11.03 21.94 0.85
N ASP A 69 -11.26 21.28 -0.28
CA ASP A 69 -11.95 19.99 -0.33
C ASP A 69 -11.14 18.90 0.36
N LEU A 70 -9.80 18.94 0.27
CA LEU A 70 -8.92 18.02 0.96
C LEU A 70 -9.07 18.11 2.49
N GLU A 71 -9.09 19.33 3.03
CA GLU A 71 -9.28 19.54 4.47
C GLU A 71 -10.71 19.14 4.90
N ASN A 72 -11.73 19.45 4.09
CA ASN A 72 -13.11 19.03 4.34
C ASN A 72 -13.23 17.49 4.37
N GLN A 73 -12.57 16.78 3.43
CA GLN A 73 -12.53 15.30 3.45
C GLN A 73 -11.94 14.77 4.76
N LEU A 74 -10.84 15.36 5.23
CA LEU A 74 -10.21 14.95 6.48
C LEU A 74 -11.11 15.20 7.68
N GLU A 75 -11.75 16.35 7.75
CA GLU A 75 -12.69 16.68 8.82
C GLU A 75 -13.86 15.69 8.87
N VAL A 76 -14.46 15.39 7.72
CA VAL A 76 -15.54 14.39 7.61
C VAL A 76 -15.07 13.01 8.10
N LEU A 77 -13.87 12.56 7.70
CA LEU A 77 -13.31 11.28 8.12
C LEU A 77 -13.05 11.23 9.61
N VAL A 78 -12.42 12.27 10.18
CA VAL A 78 -12.13 12.35 11.62
C VAL A 78 -13.42 12.40 12.43
N ASN A 79 -14.41 13.19 12.00
CA ASN A 79 -15.70 13.29 12.65
C ASN A 79 -16.46 11.95 12.62
N PHE A 80 -16.41 11.23 11.49
CA PHE A 80 -16.96 9.88 11.38
C PHE A 80 -16.30 8.92 12.38
N CYS A 81 -14.97 8.90 12.42
CA CYS A 81 -14.23 8.06 13.36
C CYS A 81 -14.59 8.38 14.82
N ASN A 82 -14.61 9.67 15.17
CA ASN A 82 -14.94 10.13 16.53
C ASN A 82 -16.37 9.71 16.94
N LYS A 83 -17.35 9.89 16.04
CA LYS A 83 -18.75 9.47 16.30
C LYS A 83 -18.88 7.96 16.53
N ASN A 84 -18.00 7.16 15.91
CA ASN A 84 -17.98 5.70 16.09
C ASN A 84 -17.01 5.23 17.19
N GLY A 85 -16.48 6.13 18.01
CA GLY A 85 -15.55 5.79 19.09
C GLY A 85 -14.18 5.27 18.61
N VAL A 86 -13.80 5.56 17.36
CA VAL A 86 -12.54 5.12 16.76
C VAL A 86 -11.49 6.20 16.90
N LYS A 87 -10.39 5.90 17.59
CA LYS A 87 -9.24 6.78 17.68
C LYS A 87 -8.47 6.77 16.35
N VAL A 88 -8.34 7.92 15.72
CA VAL A 88 -7.47 8.12 14.55
C VAL A 88 -6.02 8.29 15.03
N ASN A 89 -5.12 7.40 14.61
CA ASN A 89 -3.71 7.43 15.01
C ASN A 89 -2.87 8.29 14.05
N LYS A 90 -3.22 8.28 12.76
CA LYS A 90 -2.47 9.01 11.71
C LYS A 90 -3.38 9.47 10.59
N THR A 91 -2.98 10.58 9.98
CA THR A 91 -3.67 11.19 8.85
C THR A 91 -2.71 11.31 7.68
N TYR A 92 -3.13 10.86 6.50
CA TYR A 92 -2.37 10.96 5.25
C TYR A 92 -3.15 11.80 4.26
N LYS A 93 -2.46 12.68 3.56
CA LYS A 93 -3.06 13.55 2.54
C LYS A 93 -2.13 13.76 1.36
N ASP A 94 -2.67 13.60 0.16
CA ASP A 94 -1.96 13.84 -1.09
C ASP A 94 -2.73 14.80 -2.00
N VAL A 95 -1.97 15.61 -2.73
CA VAL A 95 -2.46 16.42 -3.85
C VAL A 95 -1.83 15.85 -5.10
N ALA A 96 -2.50 14.89 -5.72
CA ALA A 96 -2.04 14.19 -6.91
C ALA A 96 -3.17 13.38 -7.53
N SER A 97 -3.06 13.04 -8.82
CA SER A 97 -3.98 12.14 -9.52
C SER A 97 -4.07 10.76 -8.83
N GLY A 98 -5.25 10.14 -8.85
CA GLY A 98 -5.50 8.78 -8.36
C GLY A 98 -4.68 7.71 -9.06
N MET A 99 -4.26 7.95 -10.30
CA MET A 99 -3.40 7.07 -11.10
C MET A 99 -1.91 7.17 -10.76
N ASN A 100 -1.52 8.22 -10.06
CA ASN A 100 -0.14 8.38 -9.63
C ASN A 100 0.11 7.58 -8.34
N PHE A 101 0.62 6.36 -8.46
CA PHE A 101 0.99 5.55 -7.27
C PHE A 101 2.29 6.01 -6.59
N ASP A 102 2.99 6.98 -7.17
CA ASP A 102 4.21 7.59 -6.64
C ASP A 102 3.92 8.75 -5.65
N ARG A 103 2.64 8.87 -5.19
CA ARG A 103 2.20 9.84 -4.20
C ARG A 103 2.97 9.68 -2.89
N LYS A 104 3.47 10.80 -2.37
CA LYS A 104 4.39 10.80 -1.23
C LYS A 104 3.78 10.14 0.02
N GLN A 105 2.57 10.55 0.40
CA GLN A 105 1.92 10.05 1.60
C GLN A 105 1.32 8.66 1.38
N PHE A 106 0.81 8.39 0.18
CA PHE A 106 0.34 7.05 -0.17
C PHE A 106 1.46 6.00 -0.10
N LYS A 107 2.68 6.32 -0.52
CA LYS A 107 3.83 5.41 -0.37
C LYS A 107 4.14 5.10 1.09
N VAL A 108 4.09 6.12 1.95
CA VAL A 108 4.32 5.93 3.39
C VAL A 108 3.22 5.04 3.97
N LEU A 109 1.96 5.34 3.66
CA LEU A 109 0.81 4.53 4.07
C LEU A 109 0.93 3.08 3.59
N LEU A 110 1.28 2.88 2.30
CA LEU A 110 1.46 1.56 1.72
C LEU A 110 2.52 0.76 2.48
N ASN A 111 3.69 1.35 2.74
CA ASN A 111 4.75 0.69 3.49
C ASN A 111 4.29 0.32 4.91
N GLU A 112 3.55 1.19 5.59
CA GLU A 112 3.04 0.89 6.94
C GLU A 112 1.97 -0.22 6.92
N ILE A 113 1.18 -0.32 5.85
CA ILE A 113 0.25 -1.45 5.66
C ILE A 113 1.03 -2.75 5.43
N LEU A 114 2.02 -2.73 4.54
CA LEU A 114 2.88 -3.90 4.26
C LEU A 114 3.70 -4.34 5.49
N ASP A 115 4.00 -3.40 6.39
CA ASP A 115 4.63 -3.66 7.69
C ASP A 115 3.63 -4.12 8.77
N PHE A 116 2.35 -4.37 8.42
CA PHE A 116 1.27 -4.78 9.33
C PHE A 116 0.96 -3.78 10.45
N LYS A 117 1.32 -2.50 10.29
CA LYS A 117 1.10 -1.45 11.30
C LYS A 117 -0.30 -0.86 11.28
N VAL A 118 -1.02 -0.99 10.15
CA VAL A 118 -2.35 -0.41 9.95
C VAL A 118 -3.41 -1.50 10.05
N GLY A 119 -4.41 -1.30 10.88
CA GLY A 119 -5.57 -2.21 11.02
C GLY A 119 -6.76 -1.76 10.19
N LYS A 120 -7.06 -0.45 10.22
CA LYS A 120 -8.18 0.12 9.47
C LYS A 120 -7.76 1.39 8.75
N LEU A 121 -8.11 1.45 7.47
CA LEU A 121 -7.93 2.61 6.61
C LEU A 121 -9.29 3.20 6.26
N TYR A 122 -9.55 4.43 6.67
CA TYR A 122 -10.78 5.15 6.38
C TYR A 122 -10.57 6.10 5.22
N ILE A 123 -11.47 6.06 4.24
CA ILE A 123 -11.50 6.96 3.07
C ILE A 123 -12.93 7.45 2.83
N THR A 124 -13.09 8.61 2.21
CA THR A 124 -14.42 9.15 1.90
C THR A 124 -15.09 8.36 0.80
N TYR A 125 -14.43 8.19 -0.33
CA TYR A 125 -14.91 7.50 -1.53
C TYR A 125 -13.83 6.56 -2.06
N ARG A 126 -14.21 5.54 -2.85
CA ARG A 126 -13.29 4.54 -3.43
C ARG A 126 -12.21 5.17 -4.32
N ASP A 127 -12.58 6.17 -5.11
CA ASP A 127 -11.71 6.90 -6.04
C ASP A 127 -10.57 7.67 -5.33
N ARG A 128 -10.75 8.03 -4.05
CA ARG A 128 -9.68 8.67 -3.26
C ARG A 128 -8.45 7.77 -3.15
N LEU A 129 -8.66 6.47 -3.14
CA LEU A 129 -7.55 5.50 -3.16
C LEU A 129 -7.06 5.25 -4.60
N SER A 130 -7.97 4.84 -5.48
CA SER A 130 -7.72 4.62 -6.90
C SER A 130 -9.04 4.41 -7.66
N HIS A 131 -9.18 4.98 -8.84
CA HIS A 131 -10.35 4.77 -9.69
C HIS A 131 -10.39 3.35 -10.28
N ILE A 132 -9.26 2.85 -10.77
CA ILE A 132 -9.21 1.60 -11.55
C ILE A 132 -8.80 0.41 -10.68
N SER A 133 -7.98 0.63 -9.66
CA SER A 133 -7.33 -0.45 -8.92
C SER A 133 -7.85 -0.62 -7.49
N PHE A 134 -9.02 -0.07 -7.15
CA PHE A 134 -9.55 -0.13 -5.79
C PHE A 134 -9.69 -1.57 -5.27
N ASP A 135 -10.28 -2.46 -6.06
CA ASP A 135 -10.49 -3.86 -5.66
C ASP A 135 -9.16 -4.63 -5.50
N MET A 136 -8.17 -4.28 -6.31
CA MET A 136 -6.82 -4.82 -6.16
C MET A 136 -6.20 -4.39 -4.82
N PHE A 137 -6.28 -3.09 -4.48
CA PHE A 137 -5.80 -2.60 -3.19
C PHE A 137 -6.58 -3.19 -2.02
N LYS A 138 -7.89 -3.34 -2.15
CA LYS A 138 -8.74 -3.95 -1.12
C LYS A 138 -8.28 -5.38 -0.82
N ARG A 139 -8.01 -6.19 -1.85
CA ARG A 139 -7.48 -7.55 -1.70
C ARG A 139 -6.06 -7.52 -1.10
N LEU A 140 -5.18 -6.71 -1.67
CA LEU A 140 -3.80 -6.59 -1.18
C LEU A 140 -3.77 -6.19 0.30
N PHE A 141 -4.49 -5.16 0.70
CA PHE A 141 -4.49 -4.67 2.07
C PHE A 141 -5.09 -5.69 3.04
N SER A 142 -6.10 -6.45 2.62
CA SER A 142 -6.67 -7.52 3.44
C SER A 142 -5.68 -8.64 3.73
N GLU A 143 -4.79 -8.98 2.78
CA GLU A 143 -3.70 -9.96 3.01
C GLU A 143 -2.72 -9.50 4.10
N PHE A 144 -2.53 -8.17 4.23
CA PHE A 144 -1.74 -7.57 5.30
C PHE A 144 -2.57 -7.18 6.53
N GLY A 145 -3.84 -7.64 6.59
CA GLY A 145 -4.75 -7.46 7.71
C GLY A 145 -5.26 -6.03 7.88
N CYS A 146 -5.19 -5.20 6.84
CA CYS A 146 -5.76 -3.87 6.82
C CYS A 146 -7.14 -3.89 6.15
N GLU A 147 -8.15 -3.46 6.88
CA GLU A 147 -9.52 -3.28 6.38
C GLU A 147 -9.70 -1.86 5.81
N ILE A 148 -10.19 -1.74 4.57
CA ILE A 148 -10.57 -0.45 4.00
C ILE A 148 -12.04 -0.18 4.30
N ILE A 149 -12.31 0.96 4.93
CA ILE A 149 -13.66 1.45 5.25
C ILE A 149 -13.93 2.69 4.41
N VAL A 150 -14.90 2.56 3.50
CA VAL A 150 -15.40 3.66 2.67
C VAL A 150 -16.61 4.24 3.39
N ILE A 151 -16.57 5.53 3.76
CA ILE A 151 -17.65 6.12 4.55
C ILE A 151 -18.85 6.57 3.69
N ASN A 152 -18.62 6.93 2.42
CA ASN A 152 -19.64 7.25 1.45
C ASN A 152 -19.53 6.24 0.30
N ASP A 153 -20.40 5.24 0.31
CA ASP A 153 -20.42 4.17 -0.71
C ASP A 153 -21.29 4.56 -1.93
N THR A 154 -21.82 5.78 -1.95
CA THR A 154 -22.43 6.33 -3.16
C THR A 154 -21.30 6.66 -4.13
N ASP A 155 -21.35 6.04 -5.32
CA ASP A 155 -20.51 6.46 -6.43
C ASP A 155 -20.80 7.95 -6.67
N GLU A 156 -19.93 8.83 -6.18
CA GLU A 156 -19.90 10.19 -6.74
C GLU A 156 -19.74 9.99 -8.23
N LYS A 157 -20.60 10.66 -9.02
CA LYS A 157 -20.42 10.72 -10.46
C LYS A 157 -19.00 11.22 -10.68
N THR A 158 -18.11 10.29 -10.95
CA THR A 158 -16.73 10.59 -11.29
C THR A 158 -16.83 11.54 -12.48
N ASP A 159 -16.30 12.73 -12.33
CA ASP A 159 -16.31 13.69 -13.42
C ASP A 159 -15.58 12.99 -14.58
N GLU A 160 -16.28 12.74 -15.68
CA GLU A 160 -15.71 12.08 -16.87
C GLU A 160 -14.41 12.78 -17.29
N THR A 161 -14.33 14.07 -17.03
CA THR A 161 -13.16 14.91 -17.21
C THR A 161 -11.98 14.44 -16.35
N GLU A 162 -12.22 14.07 -15.09
CA GLU A 162 -11.15 13.58 -14.18
C GLU A 162 -10.60 12.24 -14.66
N ILE A 163 -11.47 11.32 -15.09
CA ILE A 163 -11.07 10.03 -15.67
C ILE A 163 -10.26 10.26 -16.95
N PHE A 164 -10.70 11.20 -17.81
CA PHE A 164 -10.03 11.51 -19.06
C PHE A 164 -8.64 12.11 -18.82
N GLU A 165 -8.51 13.04 -17.87
CA GLU A 165 -7.21 13.61 -17.46
C GLU A 165 -6.27 12.54 -16.89
N GLU A 166 -6.81 11.58 -16.13
CA GLU A 166 -6.03 10.45 -15.61
C GLU A 166 -5.53 9.54 -16.74
N ILE A 167 -6.37 9.22 -17.72
CA ILE A 167 -5.98 8.42 -18.89
C ILE A 167 -4.90 9.14 -19.70
N ILE A 168 -5.04 10.44 -19.95
CA ILE A 168 -4.04 11.26 -20.64
C ILE A 168 -2.73 11.26 -19.88
N SER A 169 -2.77 11.45 -18.56
CA SER A 169 -1.59 11.44 -17.69
C SER A 169 -0.87 10.09 -17.73
N MET A 170 -1.63 8.98 -17.73
CA MET A 170 -1.09 7.64 -17.86
C MET A 170 -0.42 7.44 -19.23
N LEU A 171 -1.09 7.80 -20.34
CA LEU A 171 -0.54 7.72 -21.68
C LEU A 171 0.75 8.54 -21.80
N HIS A 172 0.78 9.74 -21.22
CA HIS A 172 1.96 10.59 -21.19
C HIS A 172 3.12 9.92 -20.43
N CYS A 173 2.85 9.36 -19.27
CA CYS A 173 3.84 8.65 -18.46
C CYS A 173 4.41 7.42 -19.19
N PHE A 174 3.56 6.63 -19.86
CA PHE A 174 3.99 5.50 -20.69
C PHE A 174 4.83 5.95 -21.88
N SER A 175 4.40 6.99 -22.58
CA SER A 175 5.14 7.51 -23.73
C SER A 175 6.54 7.99 -23.33
N MET A 176 6.67 8.74 -22.23
CA MET A 176 7.96 9.19 -21.69
C MET A 176 8.87 8.03 -21.32
N ARG A 177 8.35 6.95 -20.71
CA ARG A 177 9.13 5.73 -20.41
C ARG A 177 9.57 5.02 -21.67
N LEU A 178 8.73 4.93 -22.69
CA LEU A 178 9.08 4.32 -23.98
C LEU A 178 10.16 5.14 -24.70
N TYR A 179 10.05 6.48 -24.70
CA TYR A 179 11.05 7.37 -25.29
C TYR A 179 12.39 7.26 -24.55
N SER A 180 12.40 7.25 -23.23
CA SER A 180 13.63 7.13 -22.45
C SER A 180 14.31 5.77 -22.65
N ARG A 181 13.55 4.66 -22.77
CA ARG A 181 14.09 3.34 -23.12
C ARG A 181 14.68 3.31 -24.52
N ARG A 182 14.01 3.88 -25.53
CA ARG A 182 14.50 3.97 -26.90
C ARG A 182 15.78 4.81 -26.98
N ARG A 183 15.83 5.94 -26.25
CA ARG A 183 17.01 6.81 -26.19
C ARG A 183 18.21 6.12 -25.54
N LYS A 184 18.00 5.40 -24.43
CA LYS A 184 19.08 4.61 -23.80
C LYS A 184 19.62 3.55 -24.75
N ARG A 185 18.76 2.76 -25.38
CA ARG A 185 19.15 1.71 -26.31
C ARG A 185 19.92 2.28 -27.51
N LYS A 186 19.49 3.43 -28.05
CA LYS A 186 20.21 4.09 -29.16
C LYS A 186 21.58 4.59 -28.73
N LEU A 187 21.70 5.13 -27.49
CA LEU A 187 23.01 5.57 -26.97
C LEU A 187 23.96 4.39 -26.70
N GLU A 188 23.45 3.24 -26.29
CA GLU A 188 24.22 2.02 -26.10
C GLU A 188 24.76 1.50 -27.43
N LEU A 189 23.93 1.44 -28.47
CA LEU A 189 24.36 1.05 -29.83
C LEU A 189 25.46 1.97 -30.39
N ILE A 190 25.26 3.30 -30.25
CA ILE A 190 26.29 4.26 -30.70
C ILE A 190 27.63 4.08 -29.95
N LYS A 191 27.55 3.76 -28.65
CA LYS A 191 28.77 3.49 -27.85
C LYS A 191 29.48 2.18 -28.25
N GLU A 192 28.73 1.16 -28.63
CA GLU A 192 29.27 -0.09 -29.16
C GLU A 192 29.95 0.12 -30.51
N ASP A 193 29.27 0.83 -31.41
CA ASP A 193 29.83 1.15 -32.74
C ASP A 193 31.15 1.94 -32.64
N LEU A 194 31.20 2.99 -31.78
CA LEU A 194 32.40 3.76 -31.52
C LEU A 194 33.53 2.95 -30.87
N LYS A 195 33.23 1.99 -30.01
CA LYS A 195 34.23 1.09 -29.43
C LYS A 195 34.83 0.15 -30.49
N ASN A 196 34.02 -0.33 -31.41
CA ASN A 196 34.45 -1.22 -32.47
C ASN A 196 35.32 -0.48 -33.51
N GLU A 197 35.03 0.81 -33.77
CA GLU A 197 35.87 1.64 -34.68
C GLU A 197 37.25 2.03 -34.08
N ILE A 198 37.36 2.13 -32.75
CA ILE A 198 38.62 2.48 -32.05
C ILE A 198 39.50 1.23 -31.85
N SER A 199 38.95 0.03 -32.02
CA SER A 199 39.66 -1.26 -31.84
C SER A 199 40.24 -1.82 -33.13
N LEU A 200 40.11 -1.12 -34.27
CA LEU A 200 40.72 -1.39 -35.59
C LEU A 200 41.90 -0.45 -35.83
#